data_46167fd7dcefce988fa24927ee626559
#
_entry.id   46167fd7dcefce988fa24927ee626559
#
_cell.length_a   1.000
_cell.length_b   1.000
_cell.length_c   1.000
_cell.angle_alpha   90.00
_cell.angle_beta   90.00
_cell.angle_gamma   90.00
#
_symmetry.space_group_name_H-M   'P 1'
#
loop_
_entity.id
_entity.type
_entity.pdbx_description
1 polymer ?
#
loop_
_entity_poly.entity_id
_entity_poly.type
_entity_poly.pdbx_seq_one_letter_code
_entity_poly.pdbx_strand_id
1 'polypeptide(L)'
;MVDIGIVAEGRSVIPETDVTFLAPVTKMDKLACVGLNYSGHCEEQGVSPPESPVIFSKFPSNIIGPRDNIMLPSISEKVDWEAELVIVIGKKCKALNKDEGEECIFGYTIAQDITARDWQKSKRNGGQFLLGKAMDTFCPMGPAIVTKEAICDINNLSVKTWVNGDIKQDGNTSELIFKPHEIVAYISQYVLVKNINISVLSCVIR
;
A
#
# COMPACT_ATOMS: atom_id res chain seq x y z
N MET A 1 -22.94 9.33 0.05
CA MET A 1 -23.73 8.08 -0.14
C MET A 1 -24.44 8.21 -1.48
N VAL A 2 -24.17 7.35 -2.45
CA VAL A 2 -24.92 7.35 -3.72
C VAL A 2 -26.28 6.74 -3.44
N ASP A 3 -27.35 7.42 -3.86
CA ASP A 3 -28.70 6.89 -3.74
C ASP A 3 -28.85 5.67 -4.67
N ILE A 4 -29.08 4.50 -4.08
CA ILE A 4 -29.22 3.22 -4.82
C ILE A 4 -30.34 3.29 -5.88
N GLY A 5 -31.41 4.04 -5.61
CA GLY A 5 -32.51 4.26 -6.55
C GLY A 5 -32.03 4.98 -7.82
N ILE A 6 -31.18 6.01 -7.66
CA ILE A 6 -30.61 6.77 -8.78
C ILE A 6 -29.71 5.88 -9.65
N VAL A 7 -28.89 5.01 -9.01
CA VAL A 7 -28.03 4.06 -9.72
C VAL A 7 -28.88 3.02 -10.48
N ALA A 8 -29.92 2.48 -9.84
CA ALA A 8 -30.82 1.50 -10.47
C ALA A 8 -31.57 2.08 -11.69
N GLU A 9 -31.87 3.38 -11.68
CA GLU A 9 -32.49 4.09 -12.80
C GLU A 9 -31.47 4.53 -13.88
N GLY A 10 -30.18 4.29 -13.69
CA GLY A 10 -29.09 4.64 -14.64
C GLY A 10 -28.77 6.12 -14.74
N ARG A 11 -29.43 6.98 -13.94
CA ARG A 11 -29.30 8.45 -14.06
C ARG A 11 -27.97 9.03 -13.58
N SER A 12 -27.19 8.26 -12.84
CA SER A 12 -25.88 8.68 -12.29
C SER A 12 -24.73 7.77 -12.69
N VAL A 13 -24.93 6.97 -13.74
CA VAL A 13 -23.91 6.06 -14.27
C VAL A 13 -23.12 6.78 -15.35
N ILE A 14 -21.81 6.86 -15.18
CA ILE A 14 -20.87 7.35 -16.18
C ILE A 14 -20.06 6.14 -16.65
N PRO A 15 -19.97 5.89 -17.98
CA PRO A 15 -19.13 4.83 -18.50
C PRO A 15 -17.67 4.98 -18.03
N GLU A 16 -17.04 3.87 -17.70
CA GLU A 16 -15.63 3.87 -17.27
C GLU A 16 -14.69 4.45 -18.35
N THR A 17 -15.07 4.33 -19.61
CA THR A 17 -14.36 4.91 -20.76
C THR A 17 -14.33 6.44 -20.76
N ASP A 18 -15.29 7.07 -20.09
CA ASP A 18 -15.48 8.52 -20.10
C ASP A 18 -14.82 9.22 -18.91
N VAL A 19 -14.08 8.46 -18.07
CA VAL A 19 -13.42 8.97 -16.88
C VAL A 19 -11.94 8.58 -16.85
N THR A 20 -11.15 9.41 -16.16
CA THR A 20 -9.77 9.07 -15.79
C THR A 20 -9.74 8.80 -14.29
N PHE A 21 -9.30 7.60 -13.90
CA PHE A 21 -9.12 7.24 -12.50
C PHE A 21 -7.87 7.90 -11.96
N LEU A 22 -8.03 8.77 -10.99
CA LEU A 22 -6.94 9.32 -10.18
C LEU A 22 -6.70 8.43 -8.96
N ALA A 23 -5.56 8.62 -8.30
CA ALA A 23 -5.33 7.98 -7.01
C ALA A 23 -6.44 8.39 -6.01
N PRO A 24 -7.05 7.42 -5.29
CA PRO A 24 -8.20 7.69 -4.43
C PRO A 24 -7.85 8.48 -3.16
N VAL A 25 -6.55 8.59 -2.85
CA VAL A 25 -6.03 9.40 -1.75
C VAL A 25 -5.18 10.53 -2.32
N THR A 26 -5.62 11.77 -2.07
CA THR A 26 -4.93 12.99 -2.51
C THR A 26 -4.47 13.82 -1.32
N LYS A 27 -3.47 14.69 -1.50
CA LYS A 27 -2.93 15.60 -0.46
C LYS A 27 -2.43 14.86 0.79
N MET A 28 -1.83 13.71 0.58
CA MET A 28 -1.25 12.89 1.64
C MET A 28 -0.06 13.62 2.29
N ASP A 29 0.01 13.58 3.63
CA ASP A 29 1.14 14.14 4.39
C ASP A 29 2.29 13.12 4.49
N LYS A 30 1.95 11.85 4.72
CA LYS A 30 2.91 10.77 4.91
C LYS A 30 2.45 9.50 4.21
N LEU A 31 3.41 8.82 3.58
CA LEU A 31 3.26 7.46 3.09
C LEU A 31 4.27 6.59 3.84
N ALA A 32 3.80 5.93 4.88
CA ALA A 32 4.59 4.96 5.63
C ALA A 32 4.45 3.59 4.97
N CYS A 33 5.55 2.87 4.88
CA CYS A 33 5.58 1.53 4.30
C CYS A 33 6.18 0.54 5.32
N VAL A 34 5.78 -0.73 5.22
CA VAL A 34 6.26 -1.80 6.11
C VAL A 34 6.94 -2.87 5.28
N GLY A 35 8.23 -3.04 5.48
CA GLY A 35 9.02 -4.08 4.82
C GLY A 35 8.96 -5.40 5.59
N LEU A 36 9.18 -6.53 4.87
CA LEU A 36 9.28 -7.87 5.45
C LEU A 36 8.07 -8.26 6.32
N ASN A 37 6.87 -7.88 5.91
CA ASN A 37 5.65 -8.13 6.69
C ASN A 37 4.86 -9.38 6.27
N TYR A 38 5.37 -10.18 5.35
CA TYR A 38 4.79 -11.47 4.96
C TYR A 38 5.75 -12.61 5.27
N SER A 39 5.25 -13.66 5.93
CA SER A 39 6.07 -14.82 6.33
C SER A 39 6.73 -15.49 5.13
N GLY A 40 5.99 -15.76 4.06
CA GLY A 40 6.54 -16.34 2.84
C GLY A 40 7.62 -15.46 2.19
N HIS A 41 7.51 -14.12 2.25
CA HIS A 41 8.57 -13.24 1.75
C HIS A 41 9.87 -13.31 2.58
N CYS A 42 9.77 -13.49 3.88
CA CYS A 42 10.92 -13.75 4.73
C CYS A 42 11.60 -15.09 4.37
N GLU A 43 10.80 -16.14 4.14
CA GLU A 43 11.29 -17.45 3.71
C GLU A 43 12.02 -17.38 2.36
N GLU A 44 11.44 -16.73 1.35
CA GLU A 44 12.07 -16.53 0.04
C GLU A 44 13.42 -15.81 0.14
N GLN A 45 13.54 -14.84 1.04
CA GLN A 45 14.78 -14.10 1.23
C GLN A 45 15.77 -14.80 2.19
N GLY A 46 15.38 -15.92 2.81
CA GLY A 46 16.20 -16.64 3.80
C GLY A 46 16.48 -15.80 5.05
N VAL A 47 15.55 -14.93 5.45
CA VAL A 47 15.67 -14.10 6.65
C VAL A 47 14.60 -14.45 7.67
N SER A 48 14.94 -14.32 8.95
CA SER A 48 13.95 -14.47 10.03
C SER A 48 12.94 -13.33 10.01
N PRO A 49 11.68 -13.58 10.38
CA PRO A 49 10.69 -12.53 10.59
C PRO A 49 11.22 -11.47 11.57
N PRO A 50 11.00 -10.18 11.29
CA PRO A 50 11.45 -9.11 12.18
C PRO A 50 10.64 -9.11 13.49
N GLU A 51 11.27 -8.70 14.60
CA GLU A 51 10.61 -8.60 15.91
C GLU A 51 9.64 -7.40 16.00
N SER A 52 9.80 -6.40 15.12
CA SER A 52 8.95 -5.22 15.03
C SER A 52 8.82 -4.76 13.57
N PRO A 53 7.76 -4.00 13.21
CA PRO A 53 7.57 -3.51 11.85
C PRO A 53 8.77 -2.72 11.32
N VAL A 54 9.29 -3.13 10.16
CA VAL A 54 10.39 -2.42 9.46
C VAL A 54 9.80 -1.27 8.68
N ILE A 55 9.88 -0.06 9.24
CA ILE A 55 9.26 1.12 8.64
C ILE A 55 10.21 1.81 7.67
N PHE A 56 9.70 2.09 6.47
CA PHE A 56 10.33 2.96 5.49
C PHE A 56 9.28 3.91 4.88
N SER A 57 9.65 4.74 3.93
CA SER A 57 8.73 5.70 3.32
C SER A 57 8.92 5.76 1.81
N LYS A 58 7.84 6.09 1.11
CA LYS A 58 7.85 6.70 -0.22
C LYS A 58 7.44 8.16 -0.08
N PHE A 59 7.76 8.99 -1.06
CA PHE A 59 7.24 10.35 -1.07
C PHE A 59 5.79 10.36 -1.57
N PRO A 60 4.91 11.20 -1.00
CA PRO A 60 3.56 11.38 -1.52
C PRO A 60 3.52 11.76 -3.00
N SER A 61 4.57 12.42 -3.51
CA SER A 61 4.73 12.76 -4.93
C SER A 61 4.96 11.56 -5.85
N ASN A 62 5.28 10.38 -5.30
CA ASN A 62 5.41 9.16 -6.10
C ASN A 62 4.06 8.54 -6.50
N ILE A 63 2.96 8.99 -5.85
CA ILE A 63 1.63 8.44 -6.06
C ILE A 63 1.11 8.91 -7.41
N ILE A 64 0.65 7.94 -8.19
CA ILE A 64 -0.03 8.12 -9.48
C ILE A 64 -1.34 7.34 -9.48
N GLY A 65 -2.20 7.63 -10.43
CA GLY A 65 -3.45 6.89 -10.63
C GLY A 65 -3.22 5.42 -11.02
N PRO A 66 -4.24 4.56 -10.86
CA PRO A 66 -4.09 3.11 -11.07
C PRO A 66 -3.82 2.72 -12.53
N ARG A 67 -4.01 3.64 -13.47
CA ARG A 67 -3.80 3.42 -14.92
C ARG A 67 -2.69 4.30 -15.50
N ASP A 68 -2.01 5.09 -14.65
CA ASP A 68 -0.92 5.93 -15.10
C ASP A 68 0.34 5.10 -15.39
N ASN A 69 1.17 5.60 -16.29
CA ASN A 69 2.40 4.93 -16.67
C ASN A 69 3.47 5.09 -15.59
N ILE A 70 4.12 3.98 -15.24
CA ILE A 70 5.32 3.98 -14.42
C ILE A 70 6.51 4.38 -15.30
N MET A 71 7.22 5.44 -14.92
CA MET A 71 8.40 5.91 -15.63
C MET A 71 9.61 5.14 -15.16
N LEU A 72 10.22 4.35 -16.05
CA LEU A 72 11.43 3.62 -15.74
C LEU A 72 12.61 4.57 -15.70
N PRO A 73 13.32 4.69 -14.57
CA PRO A 73 14.47 5.59 -14.44
C PRO A 73 15.68 5.03 -15.19
N SER A 74 16.43 5.88 -15.89
CA SER A 74 17.64 5.47 -16.62
C SER A 74 18.81 4.98 -15.73
N ILE A 75 18.70 5.23 -14.42
CA ILE A 75 19.71 4.85 -13.42
C ILE A 75 19.49 3.46 -12.82
N SER A 76 18.40 2.77 -13.15
CA SER A 76 18.09 1.42 -12.65
C SER A 76 17.75 0.47 -13.79
N GLU A 77 18.32 -0.73 -13.74
CA GLU A 77 18.02 -1.84 -14.65
C GLU A 77 17.19 -2.94 -13.99
N LYS A 78 16.79 -2.77 -12.71
CA LYS A 78 16.14 -3.79 -11.89
C LYS A 78 14.90 -3.25 -11.21
N VAL A 79 14.03 -2.62 -11.99
CA VAL A 79 12.71 -2.18 -11.52
C VAL A 79 11.77 -3.37 -11.42
N ASP A 80 11.10 -3.48 -10.31
CA ASP A 80 10.30 -4.64 -9.92
C ASP A 80 8.95 -4.21 -9.35
N TRP A 81 7.95 -5.09 -9.43
CA TRP A 81 6.60 -4.91 -8.90
C TRP A 81 6.50 -5.41 -7.45
N GLU A 82 5.62 -4.82 -6.67
CA GLU A 82 5.19 -5.27 -5.34
C GLU A 82 3.74 -4.82 -5.13
N ALA A 83 2.76 -5.70 -5.40
CA ALA A 83 1.37 -5.42 -5.05
C ALA A 83 1.19 -5.42 -3.54
N GLU A 84 0.48 -4.40 -3.03
CA GLU A 84 0.43 -4.08 -1.62
C GLU A 84 -0.98 -3.78 -1.13
N LEU A 85 -1.31 -4.25 0.07
CA LEU A 85 -2.46 -3.76 0.81
C LEU A 85 -2.13 -2.37 1.37
N VAL A 86 -3.01 -1.41 1.12
CA VAL A 86 -2.89 -0.04 1.64
C VAL A 86 -3.93 0.19 2.72
N ILE A 87 -3.49 0.58 3.91
CA ILE A 87 -4.35 0.99 5.03
C ILE A 87 -4.57 2.50 4.94
N VAL A 88 -5.83 2.92 4.84
CA VAL A 88 -6.22 4.33 4.79
C VAL A 88 -6.71 4.78 6.16
N ILE A 89 -6.06 5.78 6.73
CA ILE A 89 -6.37 6.28 8.06
C ILE A 89 -7.50 7.31 8.02
N GLY A 90 -8.55 7.09 8.79
CA GLY A 90 -9.76 7.92 8.82
C GLY A 90 -9.82 8.96 9.93
N LYS A 91 -9.05 8.83 10.98
CA LYS A 91 -9.03 9.80 12.09
C LYS A 91 -7.63 10.03 12.66
N LYS A 92 -7.43 11.18 13.24
CA LYS A 92 -6.17 11.56 13.88
C LYS A 92 -5.91 10.69 15.09
N CYS A 93 -4.72 10.11 15.17
CA CYS A 93 -4.30 9.27 16.29
C CYS A 93 -2.80 9.43 16.62
N LYS A 94 -2.46 9.19 17.89
CA LYS A 94 -1.10 9.26 18.41
C LYS A 94 -1.03 8.40 19.67
N ALA A 95 0.07 7.66 19.82
CA ALA A 95 0.38 6.84 20.99
C ALA A 95 -0.74 5.86 21.37
N LEU A 96 -1.31 5.17 20.35
CA LEU A 96 -2.38 4.18 20.52
C LEU A 96 -1.86 2.91 21.18
N ASN A 97 -2.69 2.26 21.97
CA ASN A 97 -2.49 0.86 22.35
C ASN A 97 -2.74 -0.05 21.14
N LYS A 98 -2.27 -1.30 21.20
CA LYS A 98 -2.34 -2.25 20.10
C LYS A 98 -3.76 -2.43 19.55
N ASP A 99 -4.75 -2.52 20.45
CA ASP A 99 -6.15 -2.78 20.09
C ASP A 99 -6.90 -1.53 19.58
N GLU A 100 -6.35 -0.34 19.81
CA GLU A 100 -6.97 0.92 19.38
C GLU A 100 -6.69 1.26 17.90
N GLY A 101 -5.71 0.59 17.29
CA GLY A 101 -5.31 0.85 15.90
C GLY A 101 -6.45 0.68 14.90
N GLU A 102 -7.31 -0.32 15.10
CA GLU A 102 -8.46 -0.62 14.24
C GLU A 102 -9.45 0.54 14.13
N GLU A 103 -9.67 1.27 15.22
CA GLU A 103 -10.57 2.41 15.22
C GLU A 103 -10.13 3.57 14.35
N CYS A 104 -8.84 3.67 14.06
CA CYS A 104 -8.27 4.73 13.23
C CYS A 104 -8.33 4.42 11.73
N ILE A 105 -8.58 3.17 11.37
CA ILE A 105 -8.68 2.72 9.99
C ILE A 105 -10.02 3.15 9.40
N PHE A 106 -9.98 3.86 8.26
CA PHE A 106 -11.14 4.19 7.45
C PHE A 106 -11.49 3.06 6.48
N GLY A 107 -10.48 2.48 5.86
CA GLY A 107 -10.65 1.44 4.85
C GLY A 107 -9.33 1.07 4.21
N TYR A 108 -9.43 0.42 3.08
CA TYR A 108 -8.28 -0.16 2.39
C TYR A 108 -8.34 0.10 0.90
N THR A 109 -7.18 0.14 0.28
CA THR A 109 -7.00 0.12 -1.18
C THR A 109 -5.80 -0.73 -1.51
N ILE A 110 -5.41 -0.77 -2.77
CA ILE A 110 -4.19 -1.44 -3.22
C ILE A 110 -3.24 -0.44 -3.86
N ALA A 111 -1.96 -0.74 -3.84
CA ALA A 111 -0.95 -0.02 -4.59
C ALA A 111 0.13 -0.98 -5.10
N GLN A 112 0.97 -0.47 -5.98
CA GLN A 112 2.24 -1.11 -6.32
C GLN A 112 3.37 -0.36 -5.60
N ASP A 113 4.13 -1.06 -4.76
CA ASP A 113 5.36 -0.54 -4.16
C ASP A 113 6.55 -0.78 -5.12
N ILE A 114 6.48 -0.11 -6.27
CA ILE A 114 7.51 -0.27 -7.31
C ILE A 114 8.90 -0.01 -6.72
N THR A 115 9.83 -0.89 -7.06
CA THR A 115 11.14 -0.96 -6.41
C THR A 115 12.27 -1.11 -7.41
N ALA A 116 13.26 -0.22 -7.35
CA ALA A 116 14.53 -0.40 -8.02
C ALA A 116 15.46 -1.26 -7.14
N ARG A 117 15.54 -2.56 -7.41
CA ARG A 117 16.23 -3.54 -6.55
C ARG A 117 17.72 -3.30 -6.41
N ASP A 118 18.38 -2.82 -7.48
CA ASP A 118 19.78 -2.46 -7.50
C ASP A 118 20.10 -1.22 -6.63
N TRP A 119 19.07 -0.40 -6.34
CA TRP A 119 19.16 0.71 -5.41
C TRP A 119 18.71 0.33 -3.99
N GLN A 120 17.67 -0.48 -3.85
CA GLN A 120 17.14 -0.91 -2.53
C GLN A 120 18.20 -1.66 -1.71
N LYS A 121 18.89 -2.62 -2.34
CA LYS A 121 19.89 -3.49 -1.68
C LYS A 121 21.34 -2.97 -1.87
N SER A 122 21.51 -1.78 -2.38
CA SER A 122 22.82 -1.23 -2.69
C SER A 122 23.59 -0.81 -1.43
N LYS A 123 24.84 -1.23 -1.33
CA LYS A 123 25.77 -0.69 -0.33
C LYS A 123 26.06 0.80 -0.50
N ARG A 124 25.82 1.36 -1.70
CA ARG A 124 26.06 2.77 -2.04
C ARG A 124 25.27 3.74 -1.14
N ASN A 125 24.07 3.37 -0.72
CA ASN A 125 23.18 4.19 0.10
C ASN A 125 23.07 3.70 1.54
N GLY A 126 24.07 2.95 2.03
CA GLY A 126 24.12 2.48 3.40
C GLY A 126 22.99 1.49 3.77
N GLY A 127 22.39 0.82 2.78
CA GLY A 127 21.27 -0.11 2.99
C GLY A 127 19.92 0.58 3.20
N GLN A 128 19.80 1.90 3.00
CA GLN A 128 18.54 2.62 3.08
C GLN A 128 17.66 2.35 1.86
N PHE A 129 16.38 2.07 2.09
CA PHE A 129 15.44 1.72 1.02
C PHE A 129 14.99 2.91 0.18
N LEU A 130 15.06 4.13 0.72
CA LEU A 130 14.43 5.32 0.17
C LEU A 130 14.69 5.51 -1.33
N LEU A 131 15.95 5.49 -1.78
CA LEU A 131 16.26 5.74 -3.18
C LEU A 131 15.80 4.63 -4.12
N GLY A 132 15.67 3.40 -3.63
CA GLY A 132 15.08 2.29 -4.40
C GLY A 132 13.56 2.29 -4.46
N LYS A 133 12.93 3.00 -3.53
CA LYS A 133 11.47 2.98 -3.30
C LYS A 133 10.77 4.29 -3.70
N ALA A 134 11.47 5.41 -3.70
CA ALA A 134 10.88 6.74 -3.81
C ALA A 134 11.25 7.48 -5.11
N MET A 135 11.43 6.74 -6.20
CA MET A 135 11.56 7.34 -7.54
C MET A 135 10.18 7.78 -8.05
N ASP A 136 10.14 8.78 -8.92
CA ASP A 136 8.88 9.31 -9.44
C ASP A 136 8.01 8.20 -10.05
N THR A 137 6.70 8.29 -9.85
CA THR A 137 5.69 7.33 -10.33
C THR A 137 5.74 5.92 -9.70
N PHE A 138 6.59 5.69 -8.71
CA PHE A 138 6.77 4.36 -8.11
C PHE A 138 5.67 3.92 -7.14
N CYS A 139 4.48 4.58 -7.18
CA CYS A 139 3.35 4.20 -6.34
C CYS A 139 1.99 4.36 -7.07
N PRO A 140 1.70 3.58 -8.13
CA PRO A 140 0.35 3.48 -8.65
C PRO A 140 -0.60 3.02 -7.54
N MET A 141 -1.72 3.73 -7.31
CA MET A 141 -2.63 3.47 -6.19
C MET A 141 -4.09 3.56 -6.64
N GLY A 142 -4.93 2.65 -6.17
CA GLY A 142 -6.36 2.64 -6.43
C GLY A 142 -6.87 1.30 -6.97
N PRO A 143 -8.06 1.27 -7.63
CA PRO A 143 -8.81 2.44 -8.14
C PRO A 143 -9.72 3.12 -7.12
N ALA A 144 -10.09 2.46 -6.03
CA ALA A 144 -11.04 2.95 -5.05
C ALA A 144 -10.61 2.58 -3.61
N ILE A 145 -11.15 3.27 -2.62
CA ILE A 145 -11.06 2.86 -1.22
C ILE A 145 -12.31 2.04 -0.89
N VAL A 146 -12.09 0.87 -0.33
CA VAL A 146 -13.15 0.04 0.27
C VAL A 146 -13.15 0.32 1.76
N THR A 147 -14.30 0.74 2.34
CA THR A 147 -14.39 0.99 3.78
C THR A 147 -14.21 -0.32 4.56
N LYS A 148 -13.68 -0.24 5.77
CA LYS A 148 -13.39 -1.45 6.56
C LYS A 148 -14.65 -2.27 6.85
N GLU A 149 -15.81 -1.62 6.98
CA GLU A 149 -17.11 -2.28 7.21
C GLU A 149 -17.58 -3.11 6.00
N ALA A 150 -17.09 -2.81 4.80
CA ALA A 150 -17.44 -3.53 3.58
C ALA A 150 -16.55 -4.76 3.34
N ILE A 151 -15.49 -4.95 4.13
CA ILE A 151 -14.58 -6.09 4.02
C ILE A 151 -14.96 -7.14 5.06
N CYS A 152 -15.33 -8.33 4.61
CA CYS A 152 -15.75 -9.41 5.50
C CYS A 152 -14.63 -9.91 6.41
N ASP A 153 -13.43 -10.08 5.87
CA ASP A 153 -12.24 -10.52 6.62
C ASP A 153 -10.97 -9.95 5.99
N ILE A 154 -10.39 -8.97 6.64
CA ILE A 154 -9.13 -8.34 6.21
C ILE A 154 -7.93 -9.29 6.31
N ASN A 155 -8.02 -10.35 7.09
CA ASN A 155 -6.94 -11.32 7.25
C ASN A 155 -7.01 -12.47 6.22
N ASN A 156 -7.93 -12.41 5.27
CA ASN A 156 -8.07 -13.43 4.22
C ASN A 156 -8.40 -12.82 2.86
N LEU A 157 -7.60 -11.87 2.41
CA LEU A 157 -7.70 -11.27 1.08
C LEU A 157 -6.60 -11.79 0.18
N SER A 158 -6.97 -12.21 -1.05
CA SER A 158 -6.00 -12.56 -2.08
C SER A 158 -5.39 -11.30 -2.69
N VAL A 159 -4.06 -11.26 -2.80
CA VAL A 159 -3.30 -10.16 -3.42
C VAL A 159 -2.46 -10.73 -4.56
N LYS A 160 -2.74 -10.31 -5.80
CA LYS A 160 -2.12 -10.89 -6.99
C LYS A 160 -1.63 -9.82 -7.95
N THR A 161 -0.51 -10.11 -8.62
CA THR A 161 0.01 -9.33 -9.75
C THR A 161 0.16 -10.20 -10.98
N TRP A 162 -0.31 -9.69 -12.10
CA TRP A 162 -0.05 -10.27 -13.43
C TRP A 162 0.78 -9.30 -14.25
N VAL A 163 1.75 -9.82 -14.98
CA VAL A 163 2.53 -9.06 -15.96
C VAL A 163 2.44 -9.78 -17.30
N ASN A 164 1.88 -9.12 -18.31
CA ASN A 164 1.64 -9.69 -19.63
C ASN A 164 0.83 -11.00 -19.64
N GLY A 165 -0.08 -11.13 -18.67
CA GLY A 165 -0.93 -12.32 -18.52
C GLY A 165 -0.35 -13.41 -17.63
N ASP A 166 0.93 -13.36 -17.28
CA ASP A 166 1.56 -14.28 -16.35
C ASP A 166 1.37 -13.81 -14.90
N ILE A 167 1.01 -14.73 -14.00
CA ILE A 167 0.98 -14.43 -12.56
C ILE A 167 2.41 -14.29 -12.05
N LYS A 168 2.68 -13.19 -11.35
CA LYS A 168 3.99 -12.84 -10.79
C LYS A 168 3.97 -12.69 -9.28
N GLN A 169 2.79 -12.43 -8.69
CA GLN A 169 2.55 -12.50 -7.25
C GLN A 169 1.24 -13.23 -7.01
N ASP A 170 1.19 -14.08 -5.99
CA ASP A 170 -0.02 -14.76 -5.52
C ASP A 170 0.09 -14.97 -4.01
N GLY A 171 -0.30 -13.95 -3.26
CA GLY A 171 -0.24 -13.94 -1.81
C GLY A 171 -1.60 -13.77 -1.16
N ASN A 172 -1.63 -13.90 0.16
CA ASN A 172 -2.82 -13.71 0.96
C ASN A 172 -2.49 -12.91 2.24
N THR A 173 -3.39 -12.04 2.66
CA THR A 173 -3.22 -11.22 3.88
C THR A 173 -3.21 -12.05 5.17
N SER A 174 -3.58 -13.34 5.12
CA SER A 174 -3.39 -14.28 6.23
C SER A 174 -1.93 -14.44 6.64
N GLU A 175 -1.00 -14.25 5.70
CA GLU A 175 0.44 -14.37 5.89
C GLU A 175 1.10 -13.13 6.49
N LEU A 176 0.33 -12.05 6.76
CA LEU A 176 0.82 -10.86 7.43
C LEU A 176 1.36 -11.19 8.83
N ILE A 177 2.63 -10.85 9.07
CA ILE A 177 3.31 -10.99 10.36
C ILE A 177 2.71 -10.00 11.35
N PHE A 178 2.63 -8.71 10.98
CA PHE A 178 1.97 -7.67 11.74
C PHE A 178 0.65 -7.31 11.07
N LYS A 179 -0.44 -7.40 11.82
CA LYS A 179 -1.79 -7.12 11.30
C LYS A 179 -2.02 -5.61 11.12
N PRO A 180 -2.98 -5.17 10.28
CA PRO A 180 -3.21 -3.75 9.99
C PRO A 180 -3.33 -2.86 11.23
N HIS A 181 -4.11 -3.25 12.24
CA HIS A 181 -4.30 -2.49 13.48
C HIS A 181 -3.01 -2.38 14.31
N GLU A 182 -2.20 -3.44 14.34
CA GLU A 182 -0.92 -3.46 15.04
C GLU A 182 0.09 -2.49 14.42
N ILE A 183 0.14 -2.44 13.06
CA ILE A 183 0.97 -1.51 12.30
C ILE A 183 0.57 -0.06 12.60
N VAL A 184 -0.73 0.24 12.59
CA VAL A 184 -1.25 1.58 12.88
C VAL A 184 -0.89 1.99 14.31
N ALA A 185 -1.10 1.12 15.30
CA ALA A 185 -0.73 1.36 16.67
C ALA A 185 0.79 1.60 16.81
N TYR A 186 1.61 0.75 16.19
CA TYR A 186 3.07 0.87 16.22
C TYR A 186 3.54 2.22 15.64
N ILE A 187 3.12 2.58 14.44
CA ILE A 187 3.51 3.84 13.79
C ILE A 187 3.06 5.04 14.64
N SER A 188 1.88 4.96 15.27
CA SER A 188 1.35 6.03 16.09
C SER A 188 2.21 6.39 17.32
N GLN A 189 3.09 5.49 17.77
CA GLN A 189 4.04 5.77 18.86
C GLN A 189 5.05 6.84 18.44
N TYR A 190 5.49 6.82 17.20
CA TYR A 190 6.58 7.67 16.70
C TYR A 190 6.06 8.94 16.03
N VAL A 191 5.03 8.82 15.19
CA VAL A 191 4.52 9.95 14.41
C VAL A 191 3.04 10.20 14.70
N LEU A 192 2.61 11.46 14.52
CA LEU A 192 1.20 11.80 14.52
C LEU A 192 0.58 11.30 13.21
N VAL A 193 -0.38 10.40 13.34
CA VAL A 193 -1.19 9.89 12.24
C VAL A 193 -2.43 10.77 12.10
N LYS A 194 -2.68 11.35 10.94
CA LYS A 194 -3.80 12.28 10.68
C LYS A 194 -4.78 11.71 9.66
N ASN A 195 -6.02 12.21 9.67
CA ASN A 195 -7.10 11.83 8.74
C ASN A 195 -6.64 11.86 7.28
N ILE A 196 -6.87 10.75 6.56
CA ILE A 196 -6.65 10.55 5.11
C ILE A 196 -5.23 10.97 4.61
N ASN A 197 -4.35 11.31 5.50
CA ASN A 197 -3.02 11.84 5.22
C ASN A 197 -1.90 10.82 5.47
N ILE A 198 -2.23 9.58 5.81
CA ILE A 198 -1.27 8.49 5.92
C ILE A 198 -1.91 7.25 5.29
N SER A 199 -1.21 6.66 4.34
CA SER A 199 -1.42 5.29 3.92
C SER A 199 -0.25 4.44 4.38
N VAL A 200 -0.54 3.23 4.80
CA VAL A 200 0.47 2.27 5.19
C VAL A 200 0.44 1.14 4.18
N LEU A 201 1.52 0.98 3.44
CA LEU A 201 1.72 -0.12 2.53
C LEU A 201 2.31 -1.30 3.31
N SER A 202 1.76 -2.48 3.14
CA SER A 202 2.29 -3.70 3.77
C SER A 202 2.73 -4.69 2.70
N CYS A 203 4.03 -4.96 2.62
CA CYS A 203 4.70 -5.67 1.53
C CYS A 203 4.26 -7.13 1.34
N VAL A 204 3.88 -7.51 0.14
CA VAL A 204 3.42 -8.86 -0.27
C VAL A 204 4.53 -9.67 -0.95
N ILE A 205 4.37 -10.99 -0.91
CA ILE A 205 5.22 -12.04 -1.49
C ILE A 205 5.32 -11.92 -3.03
N ARG A 206 6.43 -12.34 -3.56
CA ARG A 206 6.60 -12.73 -4.96
C ARG A 206 5.93 -14.07 -5.27
#